data_cd8701e6afe02b4cd94a32b6f2eae628
#
_entry.id   cd8701e6afe02b4cd94a32b6f2eae628
#
_cell.length_a   1.000
_cell.length_b   1.000
_cell.length_c   1.000
_cell.angle_alpha   90.00
_cell.angle_beta   90.00
_cell.angle_gamma   90.00
#
_symmetry.space_group_name_H-M   'P 1'
#
loop_
_entity.id
_entity.type
_entity.pdbx_description
1 polymer ?
#
loop_
_entity_poly.entity_id
_entity_poly.type
_entity_poly.pdbx_seq_one_letter_code
_entity_poly.pdbx_strand_id
1 'polypeptide(L)'
;MPISVPGTFRNSGFTLIELLVVLLIMGLCAGLVGALARPDDRVLLRVEAERLSQLLDLAAVEAHLTGKPIAWTAALTPEGAQYSFWRWREDAGWSEASEDSLRVRRLPPGMTLSALRIEATRPPEGMRLEFGPEGSFAYDFQMSLGAARYAVAASPLGEVSIHASP
;
A
#
# COMPACT_ATOMS: atom_id res chain seq x y z
N MET A 1 -34.80 -54.77 -50.96
CA MET A 1 -34.97 -53.65 -49.97
C MET A 1 -34.21 -53.96 -48.74
N PRO A 2 -33.15 -53.23 -48.39
CA PRO A 2 -32.46 -53.36 -47.11
C PRO A 2 -33.13 -52.45 -46.08
N ILE A 3 -33.45 -53.01 -44.91
CA ILE A 3 -34.03 -52.27 -43.78
C ILE A 3 -32.84 -51.73 -42.95
N SER A 4 -32.71 -50.40 -42.87
CA SER A 4 -31.78 -49.70 -41.97
C SER A 4 -32.28 -49.85 -40.53
N VAL A 5 -31.43 -50.42 -39.66
CA VAL A 5 -31.66 -50.48 -38.22
C VAL A 5 -31.15 -49.18 -37.62
N PRO A 6 -31.96 -48.42 -36.87
CA PRO A 6 -31.50 -47.21 -36.20
C PRO A 6 -30.57 -47.59 -35.04
N GLY A 7 -29.37 -47.01 -35.04
CA GLY A 7 -28.40 -47.17 -33.94
C GLY A 7 -28.96 -46.58 -32.67
N THR A 8 -29.03 -47.39 -31.59
CA THR A 8 -29.36 -46.96 -30.25
C THR A 8 -28.19 -46.14 -29.67
N PHE A 9 -28.39 -44.81 -29.52
CA PHE A 9 -27.49 -43.97 -28.72
C PHE A 9 -27.56 -44.44 -27.25
N ARG A 10 -26.50 -45.10 -26.80
CA ARG A 10 -26.35 -45.39 -25.35
C ARG A 10 -26.15 -44.10 -24.62
N ASN A 11 -27.19 -43.61 -23.96
CA ASN A 11 -27.05 -42.57 -22.96
C ASN A 11 -26.25 -43.14 -21.76
N SER A 12 -24.95 -42.89 -21.72
CA SER A 12 -24.14 -43.13 -20.55
C SER A 12 -24.42 -42.01 -19.58
N GLY A 13 -25.26 -42.27 -18.57
CA GLY A 13 -25.44 -41.32 -17.45
C GLY A 13 -24.13 -41.18 -16.65
N PHE A 14 -23.87 -40.00 -16.15
CA PHE A 14 -22.74 -39.70 -15.24
C PHE A 14 -22.83 -40.57 -14.00
N THR A 15 -21.74 -41.21 -13.62
CA THR A 15 -21.67 -42.00 -12.40
C THR A 15 -21.47 -41.06 -11.19
N LEU A 16 -21.98 -41.47 -10.02
CA LEU A 16 -21.82 -40.73 -8.76
C LEU A 16 -20.35 -40.53 -8.42
N ILE A 17 -19.50 -41.52 -8.73
CA ILE A 17 -18.04 -41.44 -8.52
C ILE A 17 -17.37 -40.40 -9.39
N GLU A 18 -17.83 -40.22 -10.63
CA GLU A 18 -17.29 -39.25 -11.57
C GLU A 18 -17.59 -37.80 -11.09
N LEU A 19 -18.81 -37.56 -10.59
CA LEU A 19 -19.16 -36.29 -9.95
C LEU A 19 -18.29 -36.01 -8.71
N LEU A 20 -18.03 -37.05 -7.89
CA LEU A 20 -17.24 -36.90 -6.68
C LEU A 20 -15.76 -36.58 -7.00
N VAL A 21 -15.20 -37.22 -8.04
CA VAL A 21 -13.83 -36.95 -8.51
C VAL A 21 -13.72 -35.53 -9.09
N VAL A 22 -14.70 -35.08 -9.87
CA VAL A 22 -14.73 -33.72 -10.42
C VAL A 22 -14.77 -32.67 -9.31
N LEU A 23 -15.64 -32.87 -8.30
CA LEU A 23 -15.71 -31.98 -7.15
C LEU A 23 -14.42 -31.94 -6.34
N LEU A 24 -13.77 -33.09 -6.18
CA LEU A 24 -12.46 -33.19 -5.50
C LEU A 24 -11.40 -32.39 -6.26
N ILE A 25 -11.30 -32.58 -7.58
CA ILE A 25 -10.33 -31.86 -8.42
C ILE A 25 -10.63 -30.35 -8.40
N MET A 26 -11.90 -29.94 -8.53
CA MET A 26 -12.29 -28.52 -8.45
C MET A 26 -11.93 -27.91 -7.10
N GLY A 27 -12.17 -28.64 -5.98
CA GLY A 27 -11.79 -28.20 -4.64
C GLY A 27 -10.28 -28.03 -4.49
N LEU A 28 -9.51 -28.98 -5.03
CA LEU A 28 -8.04 -28.93 -5.00
C LEU A 28 -7.50 -27.74 -5.83
N CYS A 29 -8.04 -27.53 -7.03
CA CYS A 29 -7.68 -26.40 -7.90
C CYS A 29 -8.06 -25.06 -7.26
N ALA A 30 -9.25 -24.95 -6.67
CA ALA A 30 -9.67 -23.73 -5.99
C ALA A 30 -8.79 -23.42 -4.77
N GLY A 31 -8.40 -24.44 -4.00
CA GLY A 31 -7.45 -24.30 -2.89
C GLY A 31 -6.07 -23.83 -3.33
N LEU A 32 -5.55 -24.38 -4.43
CA LEU A 32 -4.26 -23.99 -5.00
C LEU A 32 -4.28 -22.54 -5.50
N VAL A 33 -5.32 -22.14 -6.23
CA VAL A 33 -5.50 -20.74 -6.69
C VAL A 33 -5.58 -19.77 -5.51
N GLY A 34 -6.31 -20.12 -4.44
CA GLY A 34 -6.39 -19.29 -3.23
C GLY A 34 -5.05 -19.15 -2.50
N ALA A 35 -4.20 -20.18 -2.51
CA ALA A 35 -2.87 -20.13 -1.93
C ALA A 35 -1.88 -19.26 -2.73
N LEU A 36 -1.99 -19.28 -4.07
CA LEU A 36 -1.16 -18.49 -4.99
C LEU A 36 -1.63 -17.01 -5.11
N ALA A 37 -2.90 -16.73 -4.81
CA ALA A 37 -3.47 -15.40 -4.91
C ALA A 37 -3.19 -14.47 -3.72
N ARG A 38 -2.37 -14.90 -2.75
CA ARG A 38 -1.92 -14.00 -1.67
C ARG A 38 -0.97 -12.96 -2.26
N PRO A 39 -1.28 -11.66 -2.12
CA PRO A 39 -0.34 -10.63 -2.55
C PRO A 39 0.99 -10.83 -1.82
N ASP A 40 2.09 -10.76 -2.56
CA ASP A 40 3.43 -10.77 -1.95
C ASP A 40 3.55 -9.49 -1.10
N ASP A 41 3.79 -9.64 0.21
CA ASP A 41 3.97 -8.53 1.14
C ASP A 41 5.00 -7.52 0.64
N ARG A 42 6.04 -7.99 -0.07
CA ARG A 42 7.07 -7.13 -0.67
C ARG A 42 6.52 -6.25 -1.77
N VAL A 43 5.68 -6.81 -2.65
CA VAL A 43 5.07 -6.06 -3.76
C VAL A 43 4.09 -5.02 -3.21
N LEU A 44 3.24 -5.43 -2.26
CA LEU A 44 2.29 -4.53 -1.63
C LEU A 44 2.99 -3.40 -0.88
N LEU A 45 4.00 -3.73 -0.08
CA LEU A 45 4.80 -2.75 0.66
C LEU A 45 5.52 -1.77 -0.26
N ARG A 46 6.10 -2.27 -1.36
CA ARG A 46 6.76 -1.44 -2.36
C ARG A 46 5.80 -0.44 -3.01
N VAL A 47 4.63 -0.90 -3.44
CA VAL A 47 3.61 -0.03 -4.07
C VAL A 47 3.17 1.09 -3.11
N GLU A 48 2.94 0.77 -1.83
CA GLU A 48 2.56 1.78 -0.84
C GLU A 48 3.75 2.73 -0.50
N ALA A 49 4.99 2.24 -0.48
CA ALA A 49 6.17 3.07 -0.29
C ALA A 49 6.39 4.03 -1.48
N GLU A 50 6.26 3.54 -2.71
CA GLU A 50 6.33 4.37 -3.93
C GLU A 50 5.24 5.45 -3.94
N ARG A 51 4.02 5.07 -3.56
CA ARG A 51 2.92 6.02 -3.46
C ARG A 51 3.18 7.10 -2.40
N LEU A 52 3.61 6.68 -1.21
CA LEU A 52 3.89 7.63 -0.14
C LEU A 52 5.03 8.57 -0.51
N SER A 53 6.09 8.08 -1.15
CA SER A 53 7.20 8.91 -1.61
C SER A 53 6.73 10.00 -2.59
N GLN A 54 5.85 9.66 -3.53
CA GLN A 54 5.26 10.62 -4.48
C GLN A 54 4.39 11.69 -3.78
N LEU A 55 3.66 11.29 -2.73
CA LEU A 55 2.83 12.24 -1.98
C LEU A 55 3.67 13.17 -1.10
N LEU A 56 4.78 12.69 -0.55
CA LEU A 56 5.72 13.51 0.20
C LEU A 56 6.43 14.52 -0.72
N ASP A 57 6.83 14.09 -1.91
CA ASP A 57 7.38 14.96 -2.93
C ASP A 57 6.38 16.04 -3.37
N LEU A 58 5.12 15.64 -3.63
CA LEU A 58 4.04 16.58 -3.94
C LEU A 58 3.84 17.60 -2.83
N ALA A 59 3.83 17.18 -1.57
CA ALA A 59 3.67 18.06 -0.42
C ALA A 59 4.83 19.07 -0.30
N ALA A 60 6.06 18.61 -0.52
CA ALA A 60 7.24 19.47 -0.51
C ALA A 60 7.20 20.54 -1.63
N VAL A 61 6.87 20.11 -2.86
CA VAL A 61 6.73 21.02 -4.02
C VAL A 61 5.60 22.01 -3.79
N GLU A 62 4.44 21.57 -3.30
CA GLU A 62 3.32 22.45 -3.03
C GLU A 62 3.64 23.48 -1.93
N ALA A 63 4.28 23.06 -0.84
CA ALA A 63 4.71 23.96 0.23
C ALA A 63 5.67 25.04 -0.30
N HIS A 64 6.62 24.66 -1.15
CA HIS A 64 7.55 25.58 -1.79
C HIS A 64 6.84 26.56 -2.74
N LEU A 65 5.94 26.08 -3.60
CA LEU A 65 5.23 26.91 -4.58
C LEU A 65 4.22 27.87 -3.94
N THR A 66 3.53 27.42 -2.89
CA THR A 66 2.47 28.23 -2.25
C THR A 66 2.98 29.11 -1.13
N GLY A 67 4.21 28.88 -0.65
CA GLY A 67 4.77 29.56 0.52
C GLY A 67 4.08 29.16 1.85
N LYS A 68 3.22 28.14 1.84
CA LYS A 68 2.45 27.69 3.00
C LYS A 68 2.94 26.35 3.50
N PRO A 69 3.24 26.21 4.80
CA PRO A 69 3.72 24.95 5.33
C PRO A 69 2.70 23.82 5.19
N ILE A 70 3.20 22.62 4.86
CA ILE A 70 2.45 21.37 4.84
C ILE A 70 3.15 20.38 5.77
N ALA A 71 2.39 19.75 6.67
CA ALA A 71 2.92 18.71 7.54
C ALA A 71 2.35 17.35 7.14
N TRP A 72 3.18 16.33 7.22
CA TRP A 72 2.78 14.93 7.16
C TRP A 72 2.92 14.32 8.55
N THR A 73 1.94 13.52 8.94
CA THR A 73 1.96 12.78 10.20
C THR A 73 1.57 11.33 9.97
N ALA A 74 2.19 10.42 10.72
CA ALA A 74 1.77 9.03 10.75
C ALA A 74 1.48 8.60 12.18
N ALA A 75 0.42 7.83 12.36
CA ALA A 75 -0.03 7.34 13.65
C ALA A 75 -0.50 5.89 13.56
N LEU A 76 -0.33 5.15 14.65
CA LEU A 76 -0.93 3.86 14.84
C LEU A 76 -2.25 4.05 15.61
N THR A 77 -3.35 3.69 14.96
CA THR A 77 -4.70 3.72 15.53
C THR A 77 -5.19 2.31 15.86
N PRO A 78 -6.26 2.14 16.63
CA PRO A 78 -6.87 0.82 16.87
C PRO A 78 -7.26 0.09 15.58
N GLU A 79 -7.48 0.83 14.50
CA GLU A 79 -7.89 0.32 13.19
C GLU A 79 -6.69 0.03 12.26
N GLY A 80 -5.46 0.31 12.70
CA GLY A 80 -4.22 0.12 11.95
C GLY A 80 -3.39 1.39 11.81
N ALA A 81 -2.27 1.29 11.08
CA ALA A 81 -1.46 2.45 10.78
C ALA A 81 -2.12 3.33 9.72
N GLN A 82 -2.04 4.62 9.93
CA GLN A 82 -2.54 5.63 8.98
C GLN A 82 -1.58 6.81 8.90
N TYR A 83 -1.68 7.56 7.80
CA TYR A 83 -1.01 8.84 7.67
C TYR A 83 -1.98 9.90 7.16
N SER A 84 -1.68 11.15 7.48
CA SER A 84 -2.44 12.33 7.06
C SER A 84 -1.52 13.50 6.72
N PHE A 85 -2.03 14.39 5.91
CA PHE A 85 -1.38 15.65 5.59
C PHE A 85 -2.18 16.80 6.19
N TRP A 86 -1.46 17.83 6.63
CA TRP A 86 -1.99 19.01 7.29
C TRP A 86 -1.48 20.23 6.58
N ARG A 87 -2.35 21.23 6.36
CA ARG A 87 -1.98 22.50 5.77
C ARG A 87 -2.09 23.59 6.81
N TRP A 88 -1.12 24.48 6.82
CA TRP A 88 -1.20 25.67 7.65
C TRP A 88 -2.14 26.71 7.01
N ARG A 89 -3.08 27.22 7.79
CA ARG A 89 -4.00 28.29 7.43
C ARG A 89 -3.85 29.42 8.43
N GLU A 90 -3.77 30.64 7.95
CA GLU A 90 -3.60 31.82 8.81
C GLU A 90 -4.76 32.03 9.77
N ASP A 91 -5.98 31.67 9.36
CA ASP A 91 -7.23 31.81 10.11
C ASP A 91 -7.52 30.68 11.11
N ALA A 92 -6.98 29.49 10.87
CA ALA A 92 -7.36 28.27 11.60
C ALA A 92 -6.17 27.44 12.12
N GLY A 93 -4.92 27.81 11.79
CA GLY A 93 -3.74 27.01 12.10
C GLY A 93 -3.65 25.74 11.27
N TRP A 94 -3.17 24.66 11.84
CA TRP A 94 -3.08 23.35 11.17
C TRP A 94 -4.46 22.76 10.95
N SER A 95 -4.82 22.52 9.70
CA SER A 95 -6.05 21.84 9.27
C SER A 95 -5.74 20.61 8.43
N GLU A 96 -6.45 19.52 8.64
CA GLU A 96 -6.28 18.31 7.86
C GLU A 96 -6.62 18.55 6.38
N ALA A 97 -5.76 18.07 5.49
CA ALA A 97 -6.00 18.19 4.06
C ALA A 97 -7.14 17.26 3.65
N SER A 98 -8.21 17.83 3.10
CA SER A 98 -9.41 17.11 2.64
C SER A 98 -9.42 16.86 1.13
N GLU A 99 -8.41 17.37 0.41
CA GLU A 99 -8.30 17.20 -1.03
C GLU A 99 -7.90 15.76 -1.40
N ASP A 100 -8.37 15.30 -2.56
CA ASP A 100 -8.24 13.91 -3.01
C ASP A 100 -6.80 13.37 -3.01
N SER A 101 -5.81 14.20 -3.30
CA SER A 101 -4.40 13.78 -3.34
C SER A 101 -3.76 13.62 -1.95
N LEU A 102 -4.05 14.52 -1.01
CA LEU A 102 -3.40 14.59 0.31
C LEU A 102 -4.31 14.17 1.48
N ARG A 103 -5.44 13.51 1.19
CA ARG A 103 -6.36 13.03 2.25
C ARG A 103 -5.74 11.97 3.15
N VAL A 104 -6.34 11.80 4.33
CA VAL A 104 -6.02 10.70 5.26
C VAL A 104 -6.07 9.36 4.54
N ARG A 105 -5.04 8.55 4.77
CA ARG A 105 -4.96 7.22 4.21
C ARG A 105 -4.62 6.19 5.27
N ARG A 106 -5.43 5.14 5.32
CA ARG A 106 -5.12 3.94 6.09
C ARG A 106 -4.22 3.03 5.28
N LEU A 107 -3.22 2.50 5.94
CA LEU A 107 -2.33 1.50 5.36
C LEU A 107 -2.96 0.11 5.41
N PRO A 108 -2.56 -0.80 4.52
CA PRO A 108 -2.96 -2.20 4.59
C PRO A 108 -2.73 -2.81 5.97
N PRO A 109 -3.60 -3.77 6.41
CA PRO A 109 -3.46 -4.42 7.70
C PRO A 109 -2.07 -5.05 7.90
N GLY A 110 -1.48 -4.82 9.08
CA GLY A 110 -0.14 -5.31 9.41
C GLY A 110 1.02 -4.46 8.90
N MET A 111 0.76 -3.45 8.07
CA MET A 111 1.78 -2.50 7.64
C MET A 111 2.04 -1.48 8.75
N THR A 112 3.32 -1.13 8.96
CA THR A 112 3.72 -0.16 9.97
C THR A 112 4.72 0.84 9.42
N LEU A 113 4.74 2.03 10.04
CA LEU A 113 5.68 3.11 9.81
C LEU A 113 6.49 3.33 11.08
N SER A 114 7.79 3.49 10.97
CA SER A 114 8.67 3.60 12.14
C SER A 114 9.99 4.32 11.82
N ALA A 115 10.75 4.59 12.87
CA ALA A 115 12.16 5.05 12.81
C ALA A 115 12.37 6.33 11.98
N LEU A 116 11.43 7.29 12.07
CA LEU A 116 11.62 8.59 11.42
C LEU A 116 12.85 9.30 11.97
N ARG A 117 13.70 9.78 11.08
CA ARG A 117 14.82 10.68 11.35
C ARG A 117 14.76 11.87 10.42
N ILE A 118 15.08 13.03 10.93
CA ILE A 118 15.22 14.29 10.20
C ILE A 118 16.65 14.77 10.44
N GLU A 119 17.42 14.97 9.37
CA GLU A 119 18.84 15.33 9.45
C GLU A 119 19.63 14.41 10.41
N ALA A 120 19.39 13.09 10.30
CA ALA A 120 19.93 12.03 11.14
C ALA A 120 19.49 12.08 12.63
N THR A 121 18.58 12.98 13.02
CA THR A 121 18.08 13.13 14.38
C THR A 121 16.64 12.64 14.50
N ARG A 122 16.31 11.96 15.59
CA ARG A 122 14.92 11.55 15.85
C ARG A 122 14.09 12.74 16.32
N PRO A 123 12.98 13.07 15.63
CA PRO A 123 12.16 14.20 16.04
C PRO A 123 11.43 13.92 17.36
N PRO A 124 11.26 14.91 18.23
CA PRO A 124 10.59 14.75 19.52
C PRO A 124 9.08 14.49 19.38
N GLU A 125 8.48 14.97 18.28
CA GLU A 125 7.03 14.86 18.01
C GLU A 125 6.63 13.54 17.33
N GLY A 126 7.47 12.51 17.35
CA GLY A 126 7.17 11.21 16.77
C GLY A 126 7.26 11.21 15.24
N MET A 127 6.23 10.69 14.57
CA MET A 127 6.19 10.56 13.09
C MET A 127 5.57 11.82 12.45
N ARG A 128 6.29 12.95 12.49
CA ARG A 128 5.88 14.21 11.87
C ARG A 128 6.99 14.81 11.02
N LEU A 129 6.66 15.18 9.78
CA LEU A 129 7.51 15.94 8.85
C LEU A 129 6.80 17.25 8.52
N GLU A 130 7.53 18.36 8.51
CA GLU A 130 6.99 19.67 8.11
C GLU A 130 7.76 20.19 6.90
N PHE A 131 7.08 20.33 5.79
CA PHE A 131 7.61 20.93 4.55
C PHE A 131 7.31 22.43 4.58
N GLY A 132 8.35 23.23 4.49
CA GLY A 132 8.24 24.70 4.45
C GLY A 132 8.65 25.29 3.11
N PRO A 133 8.49 26.60 2.93
CA PRO A 133 8.92 27.30 1.72
C PRO A 133 10.44 27.40 1.59
N GLU A 134 11.19 27.15 2.67
CA GLU A 134 12.65 27.36 2.73
C GLU A 134 13.46 26.28 2.00
N GLY A 135 12.81 25.23 1.51
CA GLY A 135 13.45 24.16 0.73
C GLY A 135 13.37 22.79 1.34
N SER A 136 14.11 21.85 0.76
CA SER A 136 14.13 20.44 1.12
C SER A 136 15.15 20.16 2.24
N PHE A 137 14.88 19.14 3.02
CA PHE A 137 15.78 18.63 4.06
C PHE A 137 15.87 17.12 3.97
N ALA A 138 16.92 16.55 4.53
CA ALA A 138 17.09 15.11 4.55
C ALA A 138 16.20 14.46 5.62
N TYR A 139 15.46 13.43 5.24
CA TYR A 139 14.72 12.58 6.17
C TYR A 139 14.76 11.13 5.73
N ASP A 140 14.58 10.23 6.66
CA ASP A 140 14.36 8.81 6.37
C ASP A 140 13.42 8.18 7.39
N PHE A 141 12.65 7.18 6.96
CA PHE A 141 11.81 6.34 7.80
C PHE A 141 11.65 4.95 7.20
N GLN A 142 11.20 4.01 8.01
CA GLN A 142 10.98 2.63 7.60
C GLN A 142 9.50 2.30 7.49
N MET A 143 9.16 1.56 6.43
CA MET A 143 7.89 0.89 6.25
C MET A 143 8.11 -0.61 6.34
N SER A 144 7.23 -1.34 7.02
CA SER A 144 7.32 -2.81 7.11
C SER A 144 5.97 -3.48 6.99
N LEU A 145 5.97 -4.68 6.40
CA LEU A 145 4.82 -5.59 6.29
C LEU A 145 5.32 -7.03 6.34
N GLY A 146 4.92 -7.76 7.38
CA GLY A 146 5.48 -9.09 7.65
C GLY A 146 7.01 -9.04 7.79
N ALA A 147 7.72 -9.79 6.94
CA ALA A 147 9.18 -9.79 6.90
C ALA A 147 9.76 -8.75 5.93
N ALA A 148 8.94 -8.13 5.09
CA ALA A 148 9.39 -7.14 4.12
C ALA A 148 9.62 -5.78 4.78
N ARG A 149 10.69 -5.09 4.37
CA ARG A 149 11.04 -3.75 4.86
C ARG A 149 11.53 -2.88 3.72
N TYR A 150 11.09 -1.62 3.71
CA TYR A 150 11.58 -0.57 2.81
C TYR A 150 11.91 0.68 3.62
N ALA A 151 13.03 1.31 3.28
CA ALA A 151 13.36 2.65 3.73
C ALA A 151 12.90 3.65 2.67
N VAL A 152 12.20 4.68 3.10
CA VAL A 152 11.89 5.87 2.31
C VAL A 152 12.83 6.96 2.80
N ALA A 153 13.60 7.53 1.91
CA ALA A 153 14.59 8.54 2.26
C ALA A 153 14.54 9.70 1.27
N ALA A 154 14.66 10.92 1.78
CA ALA A 154 14.86 12.12 0.97
C ALA A 154 16.26 12.67 1.18
N SER A 155 16.89 13.08 0.08
CA SER A 155 18.15 13.80 0.11
C SER A 155 17.93 15.28 0.46
N PRO A 156 18.98 16.02 0.88
CA PRO A 156 18.89 17.47 1.07
C PRO A 156 18.51 18.24 -0.20
N LEU A 157 18.64 17.61 -1.37
CA LEU A 157 18.26 18.18 -2.66
C LEU A 157 16.78 17.94 -3.01
N GLY A 158 16.03 17.24 -2.15
CA GLY A 158 14.61 16.95 -2.34
C GLY A 158 14.32 15.67 -3.12
N GLU A 159 15.33 14.89 -3.54
CA GLU A 159 15.11 13.62 -4.21
C GLU A 159 14.63 12.56 -3.20
N VAL A 160 13.40 12.09 -3.37
CA VAL A 160 12.84 10.99 -2.58
C VAL A 160 13.14 9.66 -3.24
N SER A 161 13.72 8.74 -2.50
CA SER A 161 14.09 7.39 -2.96
C SER A 161 13.57 6.31 -2.01
N ILE A 162 13.34 5.12 -2.54
CA ILE A 162 12.95 3.95 -1.75
C ILE A 162 13.98 2.85 -1.94
N HIS A 163 14.35 2.21 -0.84
CA HIS A 163 15.33 1.12 -0.83
C HIS A 163 14.80 -0.04 0.00
N ALA A 164 14.99 -1.27 -0.52
CA ALA A 164 14.74 -2.47 0.29
C ALA A 164 15.72 -2.47 1.48
N SER A 165 15.18 -2.63 2.68
CA SER A 165 16.00 -2.74 3.90
C SER A 165 16.11 -4.21 4.30
N PRO A 166 17.28 -4.68 4.73
CA PRO A 166 17.46 -6.06 5.19
C PRO A 166 16.65 -6.38 6.46
#